data_60120d7cd32b7a82debff81fa07ef0da
#
_entry.id   60120d7cd32b7a82debff81fa07ef0da
#
_cell.length_a   1.000
_cell.length_b   1.000
_cell.length_c   1.000
_cell.angle_alpha   90.00
_cell.angle_beta   90.00
_cell.angle_gamma   90.00
#
_symmetry.space_group_name_H-M   'P 1'
#
loop_
_entity.id
_entity.type
_entity.pdbx_description
1 polymer ?
#
loop_
_entity_poly.entity_id
_entity_poly.type
_entity_poly.pdbx_seq_one_letter_code
_entity_poly.pdbx_strand_id
1 'polypeptide(L)'
;MYFQKKRCIAMLLAGGQGSRLKVLTEKTAKPAVPFGGKYRIIDFPLSNCVNSGIDTVGILTQYQPLELNEYIGNGQPWGLNKTHSCAQVLPPYERHDKKSGWYKGTANAIYQNIDFIDRYNPEYVVILSGDHIYKMDYAAMVAYHEKNNASCTIAVRNVPLSEASRFGILNTNPDNSIYEFEEKPKQPKSTNASMGIYVFNWKVLREALISDEEDETSSNDFGKNIIPKLLNAGHKMMAYTFDGYWKDVGTIDSLWEANMELLGKEPEFNIRGDERTRIYARNSALPSSYIDEDAKIYNSFVAEGSEVYGTVRHSVISVGCTIGEGALVEDSVVMPGVVIESGAIVRHAILGENSNVCRNAVVGGAYGPGDKKKISVTSKGAVVDENTVLAPGDMI
;
A
#
# COMPACT_ATOMS: atom_id res chain seq x y z
N MET A 1 12.68 -22.78 -22.02
CA MET A 1 13.24 -22.06 -20.87
C MET A 1 12.85 -22.87 -19.63
N TYR A 2 13.81 -23.39 -18.88
CA TYR A 2 13.50 -24.14 -17.65
C TYR A 2 13.34 -23.13 -16.51
N PHE A 3 12.13 -23.00 -15.97
CA PHE A 3 11.90 -22.23 -14.74
C PHE A 3 12.32 -23.06 -13.54
N GLN A 4 13.02 -22.43 -12.60
CA GLN A 4 13.40 -23.10 -11.36
C GLN A 4 12.15 -23.26 -10.47
N LYS A 5 11.91 -24.50 -9.98
CA LYS A 5 10.88 -24.74 -8.97
C LYS A 5 11.11 -23.84 -7.76
N LYS A 6 10.05 -23.18 -7.30
CA LYS A 6 10.07 -22.34 -6.10
C LYS A 6 9.24 -22.99 -5.00
N ARG A 7 9.69 -22.88 -3.76
CA ARG A 7 8.88 -23.33 -2.63
C ARG A 7 7.67 -22.41 -2.41
N CYS A 8 7.91 -21.11 -2.49
CA CYS A 8 6.91 -20.07 -2.29
C CYS A 8 7.09 -18.95 -3.32
N ILE A 9 5.99 -18.42 -3.84
CA ILE A 9 5.96 -17.19 -4.65
C ILE A 9 4.90 -16.26 -4.08
N ALA A 10 4.99 -14.96 -4.43
CA ALA A 10 3.98 -13.97 -4.05
C ALA A 10 3.18 -13.51 -5.26
N MET A 11 1.89 -13.24 -5.03
CA MET A 11 1.00 -12.59 -5.98
C MET A 11 0.45 -11.32 -5.33
N LEU A 12 0.85 -10.17 -5.85
CA LEU A 12 0.56 -8.85 -5.30
C LEU A 12 -0.58 -8.19 -6.06
N LEU A 13 -1.72 -8.03 -5.41
CA LEU A 13 -2.91 -7.37 -5.95
C LEU A 13 -2.71 -5.84 -5.93
N ALA A 14 -2.40 -5.26 -7.07
CA ALA A 14 -2.08 -3.84 -7.26
C ALA A 14 -3.05 -3.12 -8.23
N GLY A 15 -4.23 -3.70 -8.47
CA GLY A 15 -5.17 -3.25 -9.50
C GLY A 15 -6.38 -2.44 -9.00
N GLY A 16 -6.45 -2.04 -7.73
CA GLY A 16 -7.60 -1.31 -7.19
C GLY A 16 -7.69 0.15 -7.68
N GLN A 17 -8.92 0.65 -7.89
CA GLN A 17 -9.18 2.04 -8.36
C GLN A 17 -8.73 3.13 -7.39
N GLY A 18 -8.69 2.85 -6.08
CA GLY A 18 -8.28 3.83 -5.07
C GLY A 18 -9.21 5.04 -4.90
N SER A 19 -10.46 4.97 -5.35
CA SER A 19 -11.42 6.10 -5.42
C SER A 19 -11.59 6.91 -4.13
N ARG A 20 -11.32 6.32 -2.97
CA ARG A 20 -11.39 7.00 -1.66
C ARG A 20 -10.26 8.01 -1.43
N LEU A 21 -9.17 7.93 -2.19
CA LEU A 21 -8.07 8.92 -2.20
C LEU A 21 -8.35 10.09 -3.14
N LYS A 22 -9.52 10.09 -3.81
CA LYS A 22 -10.04 11.20 -4.63
C LYS A 22 -9.00 11.72 -5.64
N VAL A 23 -8.70 13.01 -5.60
CA VAL A 23 -7.80 13.71 -6.53
C VAL A 23 -6.38 13.12 -6.61
N LEU A 24 -5.91 12.44 -5.56
CA LEU A 24 -4.59 11.79 -5.55
C LEU A 24 -4.50 10.55 -6.45
N THR A 25 -5.64 9.92 -6.76
CA THR A 25 -5.69 8.69 -7.56
C THR A 25 -6.43 8.85 -8.89
N GLU A 26 -6.74 10.06 -9.31
CA GLU A 26 -7.34 10.32 -10.62
C GLU A 26 -6.40 9.92 -11.78
N LYS A 27 -5.11 10.16 -11.62
CA LYS A 27 -4.08 9.87 -12.63
C LYS A 27 -3.03 8.86 -12.18
N THR A 28 -3.09 8.40 -10.93
CA THR A 28 -2.08 7.54 -10.31
C THR A 28 -2.74 6.34 -9.64
N ALA A 29 -2.23 5.13 -9.89
CA ALA A 29 -2.70 3.93 -9.18
C ALA A 29 -2.41 4.03 -7.67
N LYS A 30 -3.33 3.59 -6.80
CA LYS A 30 -3.16 3.65 -5.34
C LYS A 30 -1.81 3.09 -4.86
N PRO A 31 -1.31 1.93 -5.35
CA PRO A 31 -0.01 1.42 -4.94
C PRO A 31 1.19 2.31 -5.31
N ALA A 32 1.01 3.20 -6.30
CA ALA A 32 2.04 4.15 -6.73
C ALA A 32 2.01 5.49 -5.99
N VAL A 33 1.05 5.71 -5.09
CA VAL A 33 0.97 6.95 -4.30
C VAL A 33 2.20 7.07 -3.40
N PRO A 34 2.86 8.25 -3.36
CA PRO A 34 4.02 8.52 -2.52
C PRO A 34 3.72 8.44 -1.02
N PHE A 35 4.71 7.98 -0.25
CA PHE A 35 4.63 7.82 1.18
C PHE A 35 5.99 8.03 1.86
N GLY A 36 6.01 8.65 3.04
CA GLY A 36 7.18 8.73 3.90
C GLY A 36 8.40 9.44 3.28
N GLY A 37 8.16 10.35 2.35
CA GLY A 37 9.16 11.22 1.74
C GLY A 37 9.83 10.65 0.48
N LYS A 38 10.09 9.34 0.41
CA LYS A 38 10.80 8.76 -0.75
C LYS A 38 10.25 7.43 -1.24
N TYR A 39 9.29 6.85 -0.53
CA TYR A 39 8.69 5.57 -0.84
C TYR A 39 7.39 5.75 -1.63
N ARG A 40 6.92 4.65 -2.21
CA ARG A 40 5.53 4.47 -2.66
C ARG A 40 4.89 3.33 -1.87
N ILE A 41 3.59 3.28 -1.80
CA ILE A 41 2.88 2.24 -1.00
C ILE A 41 3.32 0.83 -1.40
N ILE A 42 3.55 0.57 -2.68
CA ILE A 42 3.98 -0.75 -3.20
C ILE A 42 5.37 -1.19 -2.71
N ASP A 43 6.22 -0.26 -2.27
CA ASP A 43 7.56 -0.59 -1.77
C ASP A 43 7.50 -1.48 -0.53
N PHE A 44 6.47 -1.35 0.29
CA PHE A 44 6.30 -2.10 1.52
C PHE A 44 6.10 -3.59 1.28
N PRO A 45 5.07 -4.05 0.54
CA PRO A 45 4.89 -5.47 0.28
C PRO A 45 6.03 -6.07 -0.56
N LEU A 46 6.62 -5.33 -1.51
CA LEU A 46 7.78 -5.81 -2.28
C LEU A 46 9.01 -6.00 -1.38
N SER A 47 9.28 -5.05 -0.49
CA SER A 47 10.38 -5.15 0.49
C SER A 47 10.16 -6.29 1.47
N ASN A 48 8.94 -6.48 1.97
CA ASN A 48 8.59 -7.59 2.83
C ASN A 48 8.81 -8.95 2.12
N CYS A 49 8.48 -9.06 0.82
CA CYS A 49 8.79 -10.27 0.03
C CYS A 49 10.28 -10.58 0.05
N VAL A 50 11.12 -9.60 -0.30
CA VAL A 50 12.57 -9.78 -0.39
C VAL A 50 13.18 -10.09 0.99
N ASN A 51 12.79 -9.36 2.01
CA ASN A 51 13.24 -9.59 3.38
C ASN A 51 12.84 -10.99 3.92
N SER A 52 11.75 -11.56 3.40
CA SER A 52 11.24 -12.89 3.71
C SER A 52 11.80 -13.98 2.79
N GLY A 53 12.75 -13.67 1.90
CA GLY A 53 13.33 -14.63 0.96
C GLY A 53 12.39 -15.05 -0.19
N ILE A 54 11.29 -14.34 -0.41
CA ILE A 54 10.39 -14.54 -1.56
C ILE A 54 10.91 -13.69 -2.72
N ASP A 55 11.51 -14.35 -3.69
CA ASP A 55 12.25 -13.73 -4.80
C ASP A 55 11.49 -13.74 -6.14
N THR A 56 10.26 -14.23 -6.14
CA THR A 56 9.41 -14.31 -7.33
C THR A 56 8.05 -13.72 -6.99
N VAL A 57 7.73 -12.59 -7.61
CA VAL A 57 6.53 -11.81 -7.33
C VAL A 57 5.79 -11.49 -8.62
N GLY A 58 4.55 -11.97 -8.75
CA GLY A 58 3.61 -11.53 -9.78
C GLY A 58 2.82 -10.32 -9.29
N ILE A 59 2.84 -9.23 -10.03
CA ILE A 59 2.20 -7.95 -9.66
C ILE A 59 1.03 -7.70 -10.61
N LEU A 60 -0.19 -7.82 -10.09
CA LEU A 60 -1.41 -7.72 -10.87
C LEU A 60 -1.89 -6.27 -10.92
N THR A 61 -1.70 -5.62 -12.07
CA THR A 61 -2.06 -4.21 -12.30
C THR A 61 -3.27 -4.10 -13.21
N GLN A 62 -4.10 -3.08 -13.05
CA GLN A 62 -5.28 -2.86 -13.89
C GLN A 62 -5.60 -1.39 -14.13
N TYR A 63 -5.90 -0.63 -13.08
CA TYR A 63 -6.25 0.79 -13.18
C TYR A 63 -5.00 1.67 -13.14
N GLN A 64 -4.94 2.69 -14.02
CA GLN A 64 -3.82 3.64 -14.13
C GLN A 64 -2.44 2.95 -14.09
N PRO A 65 -2.19 1.93 -14.93
CA PRO A 65 -1.04 1.05 -14.76
C PRO A 65 0.29 1.67 -15.20
N LEU A 66 0.26 2.72 -16.05
CA LEU A 66 1.45 3.22 -16.74
C LEU A 66 2.56 3.62 -15.75
N GLU A 67 2.27 4.54 -14.85
CA GLU A 67 3.23 5.04 -13.87
C GLU A 67 3.69 3.94 -12.89
N LEU A 68 2.75 3.10 -12.45
CA LEU A 68 3.05 1.97 -11.56
C LEU A 68 3.99 0.96 -12.24
N ASN A 69 3.70 0.61 -13.49
CA ASN A 69 4.52 -0.34 -14.26
C ASN A 69 5.92 0.23 -14.52
N GLU A 70 6.02 1.52 -14.85
CA GLU A 70 7.29 2.22 -15.01
C GLU A 70 8.08 2.25 -13.69
N TYR A 71 7.42 2.51 -12.56
CA TYR A 71 8.05 2.52 -11.26
C TYR A 71 8.61 1.15 -10.86
N ILE A 72 7.83 0.09 -11.06
CA ILE A 72 8.26 -1.30 -10.80
C ILE A 72 9.43 -1.68 -11.72
N GLY A 73 9.35 -1.32 -13.00
CA GLY A 73 10.33 -1.68 -14.00
C GLY A 73 10.60 -3.19 -14.03
N ASN A 74 11.86 -3.59 -13.89
CA ASN A 74 12.29 -4.98 -13.80
C ASN A 74 12.51 -5.49 -12.37
N GLY A 75 12.12 -4.72 -11.34
CA GLY A 75 12.29 -5.08 -9.93
C GLY A 75 13.69 -4.83 -9.35
N GLN A 76 14.54 -4.10 -10.06
CA GLN A 76 15.92 -3.81 -9.64
C GLN A 76 16.03 -3.15 -8.26
N PRO A 77 15.18 -2.17 -7.88
CA PRO A 77 15.25 -1.53 -6.57
C PRO A 77 15.15 -2.49 -5.39
N TRP A 78 14.42 -3.59 -5.57
CA TRP A 78 14.23 -4.64 -4.56
C TRP A 78 15.15 -5.84 -4.79
N GLY A 79 16.04 -5.81 -5.79
CA GLY A 79 16.90 -6.94 -6.14
C GLY A 79 16.16 -8.14 -6.75
N LEU A 80 14.96 -7.90 -7.31
CA LEU A 80 14.11 -8.90 -7.96
C LEU A 80 14.37 -9.04 -9.46
N ASN A 81 15.58 -8.73 -9.92
CA ASN A 81 15.97 -8.77 -11.34
C ASN A 81 17.15 -9.74 -11.62
N LYS A 82 17.36 -10.71 -10.73
CA LYS A 82 18.43 -11.71 -10.88
C LYS A 82 17.98 -12.88 -11.77
N THR A 83 18.91 -13.73 -12.19
CA THR A 83 18.67 -14.89 -13.10
C THR A 83 17.48 -15.77 -12.67
N HIS A 84 17.26 -15.94 -11.36
CA HIS A 84 16.21 -16.79 -10.81
C HIS A 84 15.22 -16.02 -9.92
N SER A 85 15.18 -14.69 -10.03
CA SER A 85 14.23 -13.84 -9.31
C SER A 85 13.54 -12.91 -10.27
N CYS A 86 12.26 -12.58 -10.00
CA CYS A 86 11.55 -11.61 -10.82
C CYS A 86 10.47 -10.86 -10.05
N ALA A 87 10.31 -9.57 -10.41
CA ALA A 87 9.08 -8.83 -10.23
C ALA A 87 8.41 -8.73 -11.61
N GLN A 88 7.36 -9.52 -11.82
CA GLN A 88 6.67 -9.59 -13.12
C GLN A 88 5.34 -8.85 -13.05
N VAL A 89 5.22 -7.77 -13.81
CA VAL A 89 3.92 -7.10 -13.97
C VAL A 89 3.00 -7.98 -14.83
N LEU A 90 1.80 -8.19 -14.35
CA LEU A 90 0.78 -9.04 -14.94
C LEU A 90 -0.50 -8.20 -15.15
N PRO A 91 -0.63 -7.52 -16.30
CA PRO A 91 -1.86 -6.84 -16.65
C PRO A 91 -2.91 -7.84 -17.13
N PRO A 92 -4.22 -7.50 -17.09
CA PRO A 92 -5.24 -8.31 -17.75
C PRO A 92 -4.98 -8.37 -19.25
N TYR A 93 -5.25 -9.52 -19.85
CA TYR A 93 -5.06 -9.74 -21.30
C TYR A 93 -6.13 -10.68 -21.86
N GLU A 94 -6.40 -10.57 -23.14
CA GLU A 94 -7.28 -11.50 -23.83
C GLU A 94 -6.51 -12.76 -24.27
N ARG A 95 -7.10 -13.94 -24.03
CA ARG A 95 -6.64 -15.22 -24.55
C ARG A 95 -7.48 -15.62 -25.74
N HIS A 96 -6.87 -16.19 -26.76
CA HIS A 96 -7.57 -16.59 -27.99
C HIS A 96 -8.68 -17.61 -27.76
N ASP A 97 -8.56 -18.45 -26.72
CA ASP A 97 -9.44 -19.59 -26.42
C ASP A 97 -10.39 -19.36 -25.23
N LYS A 98 -10.26 -18.27 -24.52
CA LYS A 98 -11.08 -17.95 -23.34
C LYS A 98 -11.48 -16.49 -23.36
N LYS A 99 -12.70 -16.18 -22.93
CA LYS A 99 -13.17 -14.82 -22.66
C LYS A 99 -12.45 -14.30 -21.41
N SER A 100 -11.18 -13.97 -21.53
CA SER A 100 -10.40 -13.23 -20.55
C SER A 100 -10.50 -11.73 -20.89
N GLY A 101 -10.21 -10.87 -19.94
CA GLY A 101 -10.33 -9.42 -20.11
C GLY A 101 -10.00 -8.76 -18.78
N TRP A 102 -10.62 -7.64 -18.48
CA TRP A 102 -10.47 -6.96 -17.19
C TRP A 102 -10.70 -7.93 -16.03
N TYR A 103 -9.86 -7.82 -14.99
CA TYR A 103 -10.05 -8.60 -13.76
C TYR A 103 -11.41 -8.26 -13.14
N LYS A 104 -12.27 -9.25 -13.00
CA LYS A 104 -13.62 -9.08 -12.45
C LYS A 104 -13.61 -8.91 -10.93
N GLY A 105 -12.57 -9.44 -10.25
CA GLY A 105 -12.39 -9.40 -8.82
C GLY A 105 -11.01 -9.90 -8.42
N THR A 106 -10.71 -9.90 -7.13
CA THR A 106 -9.40 -10.29 -6.60
C THR A 106 -9.04 -11.74 -6.89
N ALA A 107 -9.98 -12.67 -6.82
CA ALA A 107 -9.78 -14.08 -7.14
C ALA A 107 -9.62 -14.30 -8.66
N ASN A 108 -10.42 -13.63 -9.50
CA ASN A 108 -10.29 -13.71 -10.95
C ASN A 108 -8.91 -13.19 -11.42
N ALA A 109 -8.35 -12.17 -10.78
CA ALA A 109 -7.01 -11.70 -11.10
C ALA A 109 -5.95 -12.81 -10.92
N ILE A 110 -6.04 -13.60 -9.87
CA ILE A 110 -5.14 -14.75 -9.66
C ILE A 110 -5.47 -15.88 -10.65
N TYR A 111 -6.76 -16.18 -10.88
CA TYR A 111 -7.20 -17.19 -11.83
C TYR A 111 -6.64 -16.95 -13.23
N GLN A 112 -6.74 -15.73 -13.75
CA GLN A 112 -6.21 -15.41 -15.08
C GLN A 112 -4.68 -15.61 -15.19
N ASN A 113 -3.98 -15.67 -14.07
CA ASN A 113 -2.51 -15.82 -13.99
C ASN A 113 -2.07 -17.18 -13.42
N ILE A 114 -2.93 -18.20 -13.42
CA ILE A 114 -2.58 -19.58 -12.99
C ILE A 114 -1.35 -20.10 -13.77
N ASP A 115 -1.26 -19.84 -15.06
CA ASP A 115 -0.13 -20.27 -15.89
C ASP A 115 1.21 -19.66 -15.45
N PHE A 116 1.19 -18.42 -14.94
CA PHE A 116 2.39 -17.81 -14.34
C PHE A 116 2.83 -18.58 -13.10
N ILE A 117 1.89 -18.93 -12.22
CA ILE A 117 2.18 -19.62 -10.96
C ILE A 117 2.64 -21.06 -11.27
N ASP A 118 1.93 -21.78 -12.15
CA ASP A 118 2.22 -23.16 -12.52
C ASP A 118 3.63 -23.34 -13.12
N ARG A 119 4.22 -22.31 -13.77
CA ARG A 119 5.61 -22.33 -14.27
C ARG A 119 6.63 -22.61 -13.17
N TYR A 120 6.39 -22.12 -11.96
CA TYR A 120 7.28 -22.27 -10.82
C TYR A 120 6.93 -23.48 -9.96
N ASN A 121 5.76 -24.10 -10.17
CA ASN A 121 5.25 -25.25 -9.41
C ASN A 121 5.49 -25.10 -7.89
N PRO A 122 5.00 -24.02 -7.27
CA PRO A 122 5.25 -23.74 -5.86
C PRO A 122 4.45 -24.69 -4.94
N GLU A 123 4.91 -24.85 -3.71
CA GLU A 123 4.12 -25.48 -2.66
C GLU A 123 3.10 -24.49 -2.09
N TYR A 124 3.55 -23.25 -1.90
CA TYR A 124 2.77 -22.16 -1.30
C TYR A 124 2.71 -20.94 -2.20
N VAL A 125 1.61 -20.24 -2.12
CA VAL A 125 1.42 -18.91 -2.74
C VAL A 125 1.00 -17.92 -1.67
N VAL A 126 1.73 -16.80 -1.57
CA VAL A 126 1.34 -15.68 -0.72
C VAL A 126 0.57 -14.68 -1.56
N ILE A 127 -0.68 -14.42 -1.20
CA ILE A 127 -1.50 -13.37 -1.81
C ILE A 127 -1.38 -12.12 -0.96
N LEU A 128 -1.06 -11.00 -1.58
CA LEU A 128 -0.77 -9.73 -0.91
C LEU A 128 -1.66 -8.61 -1.44
N SER A 129 -2.11 -7.73 -0.56
CA SER A 129 -2.67 -6.44 -0.94
C SER A 129 -1.55 -5.42 -1.15
N GLY A 130 -1.61 -4.66 -2.24
CA GLY A 130 -0.61 -3.66 -2.62
C GLY A 130 -0.90 -2.25 -2.10
N ASP A 131 -1.75 -2.10 -1.09
CA ASP A 131 -2.32 -0.82 -0.69
C ASP A 131 -2.24 -0.53 0.82
N HIS A 132 -1.40 -1.26 1.56
CA HIS A 132 -1.19 -1.10 2.99
C HIS A 132 0.26 -0.77 3.34
N ILE A 133 0.44 -0.08 4.47
CA ILE A 133 1.74 0.26 5.05
C ILE A 133 2.01 -0.64 6.26
N TYR A 134 3.06 -1.45 6.19
CA TYR A 134 3.46 -2.39 7.25
C TYR A 134 4.83 -3.01 6.99
N LYS A 135 5.45 -3.57 8.02
CA LYS A 135 6.65 -4.41 7.92
C LYS A 135 6.33 -5.78 8.49
N MET A 136 6.44 -6.82 7.68
CA MET A 136 6.05 -8.18 8.07
C MET A 136 7.01 -9.21 7.50
N ASP A 137 7.36 -10.22 8.31
CA ASP A 137 8.09 -11.41 7.86
C ASP A 137 7.09 -12.47 7.37
N TYR A 138 7.00 -12.61 6.04
CA TYR A 138 6.16 -13.64 5.44
C TYR A 138 6.73 -15.05 5.61
N ALA A 139 8.06 -15.21 5.79
CA ALA A 139 8.64 -16.52 6.04
C ALA A 139 8.15 -17.09 7.38
N ALA A 140 8.01 -16.25 8.41
CA ALA A 140 7.42 -16.66 9.68
C ALA A 140 5.97 -17.11 9.53
N MET A 141 5.17 -16.40 8.70
CA MET A 141 3.78 -16.77 8.40
C MET A 141 3.69 -18.09 7.61
N VAL A 142 4.57 -18.31 6.63
CA VAL A 142 4.65 -19.59 5.89
C VAL A 142 5.05 -20.73 6.81
N ALA A 143 6.02 -20.54 7.70
CA ALA A 143 6.41 -21.54 8.69
C ALA A 143 5.26 -21.88 9.66
N TYR A 144 4.49 -20.89 10.07
CA TYR A 144 3.27 -21.09 10.87
C TYR A 144 2.21 -21.89 10.11
N HIS A 145 2.01 -21.59 8.83
CA HIS A 145 1.10 -22.31 7.94
C HIS A 145 1.45 -23.79 7.87
N GLU A 146 2.74 -24.11 7.64
CA GLU A 146 3.25 -25.49 7.60
C GLU A 146 3.07 -26.22 8.92
N LYS A 147 3.52 -25.59 10.00
CA LYS A 147 3.43 -26.18 11.36
C LYS A 147 2.01 -26.61 11.71
N ASN A 148 1.02 -25.87 11.24
CA ASN A 148 -0.38 -26.16 11.49
C ASN A 148 -1.02 -27.08 10.44
N ASN A 149 -0.28 -27.51 9.40
CA ASN A 149 -0.85 -28.24 8.24
C ASN A 149 -2.11 -27.54 7.71
N ALA A 150 -2.07 -26.23 7.58
CA ALA A 150 -3.20 -25.43 7.10
C ALA A 150 -3.34 -25.54 5.58
N SER A 151 -4.56 -25.41 5.06
CA SER A 151 -4.83 -25.20 3.63
C SER A 151 -4.79 -23.71 3.26
N CYS A 152 -5.16 -22.86 4.20
CA CYS A 152 -5.07 -21.41 4.13
C CYS A 152 -4.69 -20.83 5.50
N THR A 153 -3.83 -19.83 5.50
CA THR A 153 -3.53 -19.00 6.68
C THR A 153 -3.80 -17.55 6.32
N ILE A 154 -4.54 -16.85 7.19
CA ILE A 154 -4.92 -15.45 7.00
C ILE A 154 -4.22 -14.62 8.06
N ALA A 155 -3.47 -13.60 7.64
CA ALA A 155 -2.92 -12.62 8.58
C ALA A 155 -4.05 -11.74 9.14
N VAL A 156 -4.05 -11.59 10.46
CA VAL A 156 -5.07 -10.81 11.19
C VAL A 156 -4.43 -9.78 12.10
N ARG A 157 -5.09 -8.65 12.21
CA ARG A 157 -4.80 -7.59 13.17
C ARG A 157 -6.01 -7.32 14.04
N ASN A 158 -5.81 -7.16 15.34
CA ASN A 158 -6.87 -6.67 16.21
C ASN A 158 -7.10 -5.18 15.95
N VAL A 159 -8.34 -4.83 15.62
CA VAL A 159 -8.78 -3.45 15.40
C VAL A 159 -9.89 -3.08 16.39
N PRO A 160 -10.09 -1.78 16.68
CA PRO A 160 -11.25 -1.35 17.46
C PRO A 160 -12.54 -1.82 16.81
N LEU A 161 -13.53 -2.22 17.63
CA LEU A 161 -14.82 -2.73 17.14
C LEU A 161 -15.54 -1.71 16.23
N SER A 162 -15.34 -0.43 16.48
CA SER A 162 -15.88 0.68 15.66
C SER A 162 -15.35 0.69 14.22
N GLU A 163 -14.18 0.10 13.97
CA GLU A 163 -13.55 0.03 12.66
C GLU A 163 -13.72 -1.34 11.98
N ALA A 164 -14.05 -2.36 12.76
CA ALA A 164 -14.08 -3.75 12.30
C ALA A 164 -15.00 -3.97 11.08
N SER A 165 -16.11 -3.21 10.97
CA SER A 165 -17.03 -3.28 9.82
C SER A 165 -16.42 -2.90 8.46
N ARG A 166 -15.21 -2.34 8.45
CA ARG A 166 -14.49 -1.97 7.23
C ARG A 166 -13.73 -3.14 6.60
N PHE A 167 -13.51 -4.22 7.36
CA PHE A 167 -12.64 -5.34 7.03
C PHE A 167 -13.40 -6.67 6.97
N GLY A 168 -12.79 -7.68 6.36
CA GLY A 168 -13.18 -9.06 6.57
C GLY A 168 -12.85 -9.47 8.02
N ILE A 169 -13.83 -10.00 8.74
CA ILE A 169 -13.70 -10.36 10.16
C ILE A 169 -13.65 -11.87 10.32
N LEU A 170 -12.70 -12.33 11.12
CA LEU A 170 -12.50 -13.75 11.41
C LEU A 170 -12.95 -14.08 12.83
N ASN A 171 -13.72 -15.17 12.95
CA ASN A 171 -14.06 -15.79 14.22
C ASN A 171 -13.25 -17.06 14.36
N THR A 172 -12.49 -17.19 15.46
CA THR A 172 -11.51 -18.24 15.67
C THR A 172 -11.77 -19.03 16.94
N ASN A 173 -11.38 -20.29 16.93
CA ASN A 173 -11.25 -21.10 18.13
C ASN A 173 -9.99 -20.69 18.93
N PRO A 174 -9.82 -21.20 20.20
CA PRO A 174 -8.65 -20.88 21.02
C PRO A 174 -7.29 -21.31 20.40
N ASP A 175 -7.29 -22.26 19.46
CA ASP A 175 -6.11 -22.71 18.71
C ASP A 175 -5.83 -21.88 17.47
N ASN A 176 -6.54 -20.77 17.26
CA ASN A 176 -6.52 -19.90 16.09
C ASN A 176 -7.04 -20.55 14.79
N SER A 177 -7.70 -21.72 14.85
CA SER A 177 -8.43 -22.24 13.71
C SER A 177 -9.65 -21.38 13.43
N ILE A 178 -9.88 -21.05 12.14
CA ILE A 178 -10.98 -20.18 11.72
C ILE A 178 -12.23 -21.05 11.52
N TYR A 179 -13.34 -20.69 12.16
CA TYR A 179 -14.64 -21.35 11.97
C TYR A 179 -15.66 -20.50 11.22
N GLU A 180 -15.46 -19.18 11.14
CA GLU A 180 -16.35 -18.27 10.43
C GLU A 180 -15.56 -17.09 9.86
N PHE A 181 -15.93 -16.65 8.67
CA PHE A 181 -15.41 -15.45 8.00
C PHE A 181 -16.58 -14.60 7.50
N GLU A 182 -16.57 -13.31 7.82
CA GLU A 182 -17.61 -12.36 7.44
C GLU A 182 -16.97 -11.17 6.70
N GLU A 183 -17.31 -10.99 5.43
CA GLU A 183 -16.78 -9.85 4.65
C GLU A 183 -17.55 -8.57 4.97
N LYS A 184 -16.90 -7.62 5.62
CA LYS A 184 -17.42 -6.29 6.00
C LYS A 184 -18.80 -6.35 6.70
N PRO A 185 -18.90 -7.08 7.81
CA PRO A 185 -20.17 -7.25 8.50
C PRO A 185 -20.67 -5.92 9.10
N LYS A 186 -21.98 -5.68 9.05
CA LYS A 186 -22.57 -4.49 9.71
C LYS A 186 -22.44 -4.53 11.23
N GLN A 187 -22.44 -5.72 11.80
CA GLN A 187 -22.30 -5.98 13.23
C GLN A 187 -21.23 -7.05 13.44
N PRO A 188 -19.94 -6.65 13.50
CA PRO A 188 -18.84 -7.60 13.67
C PRO A 188 -18.90 -8.29 15.02
N LYS A 189 -18.68 -9.61 15.03
CA LYS A 189 -18.65 -10.46 16.23
C LYS A 189 -17.25 -10.51 16.87
N SER A 190 -16.22 -10.12 16.15
CA SER A 190 -14.82 -10.18 16.55
C SER A 190 -14.08 -8.92 16.13
N THR A 191 -12.91 -8.71 16.73
CA THR A 191 -11.96 -7.63 16.37
C THR A 191 -10.83 -8.11 15.46
N ASN A 192 -10.80 -9.42 15.08
CA ASN A 192 -9.80 -10.01 14.22
C ASN A 192 -10.05 -9.60 12.76
N ALA A 193 -9.48 -8.48 12.33
CA ALA A 193 -9.59 -7.98 10.98
C ALA A 193 -8.57 -8.66 10.06
N SER A 194 -9.02 -9.16 8.91
CA SER A 194 -8.16 -9.66 7.84
C SER A 194 -7.31 -8.52 7.27
N MET A 195 -6.01 -8.76 7.19
CA MET A 195 -5.08 -7.82 6.57
C MET A 195 -5.03 -7.93 5.03
N GLY A 196 -5.83 -8.82 4.42
CA GLY A 196 -5.73 -9.09 2.98
C GLY A 196 -4.43 -9.79 2.58
N ILE A 197 -3.81 -10.49 3.51
CA ILE A 197 -2.57 -11.24 3.34
C ILE A 197 -2.88 -12.70 3.62
N TYR A 198 -2.67 -13.56 2.63
CA TYR A 198 -3.03 -14.98 2.70
C TYR A 198 -1.85 -15.86 2.29
N VAL A 199 -1.66 -16.98 2.97
CA VAL A 199 -0.80 -18.10 2.53
C VAL A 199 -1.70 -19.27 2.19
N PHE A 200 -1.57 -19.78 0.97
CA PHE A 200 -2.33 -20.95 0.51
C PHE A 200 -1.39 -22.08 0.06
N ASN A 201 -1.81 -23.31 0.28
CA ASN A 201 -1.34 -24.43 -0.52
C ASN A 201 -1.74 -24.20 -1.97
N TRP A 202 -0.77 -24.15 -2.90
CA TRP A 202 -1.07 -23.82 -4.30
C TRP A 202 -2.11 -24.74 -4.92
N LYS A 203 -2.00 -26.03 -4.69
CA LYS A 203 -2.94 -27.03 -5.23
C LYS A 203 -4.38 -26.75 -4.81
N VAL A 204 -4.60 -26.42 -3.52
CA VAL A 204 -5.94 -26.13 -2.97
C VAL A 204 -6.48 -24.81 -3.57
N LEU A 205 -5.66 -23.77 -3.60
CA LEU A 205 -6.07 -22.48 -4.17
C LEU A 205 -6.39 -22.62 -5.66
N ARG A 206 -5.57 -23.33 -6.43
CA ARG A 206 -5.76 -23.55 -7.87
C ARG A 206 -7.10 -24.21 -8.17
N GLU A 207 -7.45 -25.26 -7.45
CA GLU A 207 -8.73 -25.97 -7.60
C GLU A 207 -9.91 -25.05 -7.24
N ALA A 208 -9.79 -24.28 -6.14
CA ALA A 208 -10.81 -23.33 -5.72
C ALA A 208 -11.04 -22.21 -6.75
N LEU A 209 -9.97 -21.66 -7.34
CA LEU A 209 -10.06 -20.60 -8.36
C LEU A 209 -10.73 -21.08 -9.64
N ILE A 210 -10.40 -22.29 -10.10
CA ILE A 210 -11.02 -22.87 -11.29
C ILE A 210 -12.52 -23.08 -11.05
N SER A 211 -12.88 -23.69 -9.92
CA SER A 211 -14.28 -23.91 -9.56
C SER A 211 -15.06 -22.62 -9.29
N ASP A 212 -14.38 -21.53 -8.87
CA ASP A 212 -15.02 -20.23 -8.68
C ASP A 212 -15.32 -19.52 -10.00
N GLU A 213 -14.41 -19.62 -10.98
CA GLU A 213 -14.62 -19.03 -12.31
C GLU A 213 -15.73 -19.73 -13.10
N GLU A 214 -16.00 -21.02 -12.81
CA GLU A 214 -17.12 -21.77 -13.40
C GLU A 214 -18.47 -21.40 -12.79
N ASP A 215 -18.50 -20.76 -11.64
CA ASP A 215 -19.70 -20.29 -10.95
C ASP A 215 -20.10 -18.90 -11.44
N GLU A 216 -21.11 -18.84 -12.31
CA GLU A 216 -21.63 -17.57 -12.87
C GLU A 216 -22.20 -16.61 -11.79
N THR A 217 -22.50 -17.10 -10.59
CA THR A 217 -23.02 -16.30 -9.48
C THR A 217 -21.91 -15.71 -8.63
N SER A 218 -20.66 -16.14 -8.81
CA SER A 218 -19.51 -15.65 -8.06
C SER A 218 -19.17 -14.20 -8.43
N SER A 219 -18.80 -13.41 -7.41
CA SER A 219 -18.19 -12.09 -7.59
C SER A 219 -16.67 -12.15 -7.80
N ASN A 220 -16.11 -13.35 -7.87
CA ASN A 220 -14.69 -13.64 -8.04
C ASN A 220 -13.79 -12.92 -7.02
N ASP A 221 -14.21 -12.92 -5.77
CA ASP A 221 -13.53 -12.22 -4.66
C ASP A 221 -13.05 -13.19 -3.59
N PHE A 222 -11.87 -12.96 -3.02
CA PHE A 222 -11.34 -13.83 -1.97
C PHE A 222 -12.23 -13.86 -0.74
N GLY A 223 -12.63 -12.70 -0.23
CA GLY A 223 -13.43 -12.60 1.00
C GLY A 223 -14.85 -13.11 0.82
N LYS A 224 -15.48 -12.84 -0.31
CA LYS A 224 -16.88 -13.22 -0.56
C LYS A 224 -17.05 -14.64 -1.05
N ASN A 225 -16.09 -15.17 -1.80
CA ASN A 225 -16.23 -16.44 -2.51
C ASN A 225 -15.21 -17.49 -2.10
N ILE A 226 -13.91 -17.27 -2.31
CA ILE A 226 -12.87 -18.28 -2.10
C ILE A 226 -12.76 -18.73 -0.65
N ILE A 227 -12.63 -17.78 0.29
CA ILE A 227 -12.46 -18.08 1.72
C ILE A 227 -13.69 -18.82 2.29
N PRO A 228 -14.94 -18.35 2.10
CA PRO A 228 -16.12 -19.08 2.54
C PRO A 228 -16.27 -20.44 1.90
N LYS A 229 -15.96 -20.59 0.61
CA LYS A 229 -16.02 -21.86 -0.12
C LYS A 229 -15.08 -22.91 0.47
N LEU A 230 -13.82 -22.54 0.73
CA LEU A 230 -12.84 -23.42 1.35
C LEU A 230 -13.22 -23.79 2.79
N LEU A 231 -13.73 -22.83 3.56
CA LEU A 231 -14.17 -23.07 4.93
C LEU A 231 -15.34 -24.06 4.96
N ASN A 232 -16.36 -23.87 4.11
CA ASN A 232 -17.51 -24.76 3.98
C ASN A 232 -17.14 -26.16 3.45
N ALA A 233 -16.09 -26.27 2.67
CA ALA A 233 -15.54 -27.55 2.21
C ALA A 233 -14.71 -28.29 3.29
N GLY A 234 -14.60 -27.72 4.50
CA GLY A 234 -13.89 -28.32 5.63
C GLY A 234 -12.37 -28.20 5.56
N HIS A 235 -11.84 -27.30 4.73
CA HIS A 235 -10.40 -27.04 4.71
C HIS A 235 -9.95 -26.39 6.01
N LYS A 236 -8.81 -26.87 6.56
CA LYS A 236 -8.22 -26.29 7.76
C LYS A 236 -7.67 -24.90 7.47
N MET A 237 -8.26 -23.89 8.09
CA MET A 237 -7.85 -22.49 7.95
C MET A 237 -7.40 -21.93 9.28
N MET A 238 -6.29 -21.17 9.28
CA MET A 238 -5.67 -20.64 10.49
C MET A 238 -5.55 -19.12 10.43
N ALA A 239 -5.77 -18.46 11.56
CA ALA A 239 -5.47 -17.06 11.74
C ALA A 239 -4.02 -16.89 12.25
N TYR A 240 -3.25 -16.02 11.58
CA TYR A 240 -1.90 -15.63 12.01
C TYR A 240 -1.98 -14.20 12.57
N THR A 241 -1.87 -14.05 13.88
CA THR A 241 -1.91 -12.74 14.54
C THR A 241 -0.64 -11.97 14.24
N PHE A 242 -0.80 -10.75 13.73
CA PHE A 242 0.27 -9.80 13.47
C PHE A 242 0.20 -8.63 14.46
N ASP A 243 1.24 -8.47 15.27
CA ASP A 243 1.31 -7.43 16.32
C ASP A 243 2.06 -6.16 15.88
N GLY A 244 2.68 -6.16 14.69
CA GLY A 244 3.40 -5.02 14.14
C GLY A 244 2.49 -3.88 13.69
N TYR A 245 3.09 -2.75 13.30
CA TYR A 245 2.35 -1.64 12.69
C TYR A 245 1.72 -2.07 11.36
N TRP A 246 0.44 -1.77 11.19
CA TRP A 246 -0.31 -1.99 9.95
C TRP A 246 -1.37 -0.89 9.78
N LYS A 247 -1.40 -0.25 8.60
CA LYS A 247 -2.37 0.80 8.28
C LYS A 247 -2.88 0.68 6.84
N ASP A 248 -4.19 0.60 6.67
CA ASP A 248 -4.86 0.81 5.37
C ASP A 248 -4.88 2.32 5.09
N VAL A 249 -4.04 2.75 4.15
CA VAL A 249 -3.95 4.15 3.71
C VAL A 249 -4.91 4.44 2.55
N GLY A 250 -6.12 3.91 2.63
CA GLY A 250 -7.15 4.02 1.60
C GLY A 250 -8.00 5.28 1.62
N THR A 251 -7.82 6.18 2.59
CA THR A 251 -8.51 7.47 2.67
C THR A 251 -7.50 8.59 2.84
N ILE A 252 -7.90 9.83 2.55
CA ILE A 252 -7.06 11.03 2.73
C ILE A 252 -6.58 11.12 4.19
N ASP A 253 -7.51 10.96 5.14
CA ASP A 253 -7.18 11.04 6.57
C ASP A 253 -6.16 9.96 6.96
N SER A 254 -6.40 8.69 6.59
CA SER A 254 -5.49 7.59 6.95
C SER A 254 -4.11 7.70 6.28
N LEU A 255 -4.03 8.25 5.06
CA LEU A 255 -2.76 8.52 4.39
C LEU A 255 -1.99 9.65 5.09
N TRP A 256 -2.67 10.72 5.48
CA TRP A 256 -2.06 11.82 6.22
C TRP A 256 -1.58 11.33 7.59
N GLU A 257 -2.43 10.68 8.37
CA GLU A 257 -2.10 10.14 9.69
C GLU A 257 -0.89 9.20 9.62
N ALA A 258 -0.88 8.25 8.68
CA ALA A 258 0.23 7.31 8.53
C ALA A 258 1.57 8.00 8.23
N ASN A 259 1.56 9.14 7.52
CA ASN A 259 2.76 9.96 7.32
C ASN A 259 3.18 10.70 8.61
N MET A 260 2.23 11.21 9.38
CA MET A 260 2.52 11.88 10.65
C MET A 260 3.04 10.91 11.72
N GLU A 261 2.57 9.67 11.72
CA GLU A 261 3.02 8.58 12.61
C GLU A 261 4.50 8.15 12.39
N LEU A 262 5.13 8.62 11.31
CA LEU A 262 6.58 8.45 11.07
C LEU A 262 7.44 9.42 11.88
N LEU A 263 6.85 10.53 12.35
CA LEU A 263 7.56 11.65 12.94
C LEU A 263 7.78 11.44 14.45
N GLY A 264 8.72 12.17 14.99
CA GLY A 264 9.05 12.12 16.41
C GLY A 264 10.28 11.29 16.75
N LYS A 265 10.63 11.29 18.02
CA LYS A 265 11.78 10.51 18.56
C LYS A 265 11.46 9.02 18.65
N GLU A 266 10.24 8.72 19.06
CA GLU A 266 9.69 7.37 19.17
C GLU A 266 8.43 7.30 18.29
N PRO A 267 8.59 7.14 16.96
CA PRO A 267 7.46 7.11 16.04
C PRO A 267 6.65 5.81 16.18
N GLU A 268 5.35 5.86 15.97
CA GLU A 268 4.50 4.66 15.96
C GLU A 268 4.94 3.68 14.88
N PHE A 269 5.38 4.20 13.74
CA PHE A 269 5.98 3.42 12.67
C PHE A 269 7.43 3.84 12.41
N ASN A 270 8.38 3.05 12.90
CA ASN A 270 9.80 3.32 12.66
C ASN A 270 10.23 2.83 11.27
N ILE A 271 10.20 3.73 10.29
CA ILE A 271 10.66 3.45 8.93
C ILE A 271 12.21 3.39 8.83
N ARG A 272 12.91 4.02 9.77
CA ARG A 272 14.39 4.12 9.83
C ARG A 272 15.05 2.89 10.42
N GLY A 273 14.25 1.99 11.03
CA GLY A 273 14.73 0.90 11.88
C GLY A 273 15.40 -0.24 11.12
N ASP A 274 15.62 -1.30 11.85
CA ASP A 274 16.29 -2.57 11.63
C ASP A 274 16.62 -2.94 10.15
N GLU A 275 17.87 -3.31 9.90
CA GLU A 275 18.36 -3.79 8.59
C GLU A 275 17.57 -5.00 8.07
N ARG A 276 17.06 -5.85 8.96
CA ARG A 276 16.27 -7.04 8.60
C ARG A 276 14.88 -6.73 8.04
N THR A 277 14.37 -5.53 8.32
CA THR A 277 13.04 -5.06 7.88
C THR A 277 13.14 -3.78 7.07
N ARG A 278 14.24 -3.61 6.35
CA ARG A 278 14.49 -2.44 5.51
C ARG A 278 13.45 -2.33 4.40
N ILE A 279 12.93 -1.13 4.19
CA ILE A 279 12.10 -0.82 3.02
C ILE A 279 13.01 -0.30 1.91
N TYR A 280 12.98 -0.99 0.77
CA TYR A 280 13.69 -0.61 -0.45
C TYR A 280 12.76 0.23 -1.31
N ALA A 281 13.32 1.15 -2.06
CA ALA A 281 12.60 2.00 -3.00
C ALA A 281 13.47 2.30 -4.22
N ARG A 282 12.85 2.78 -5.28
CA ARG A 282 13.59 3.30 -6.44
C ARG A 282 14.44 4.50 -6.00
N ASN A 283 15.70 4.52 -6.41
CA ASN A 283 16.59 5.64 -6.15
C ASN A 283 16.19 6.83 -7.06
N SER A 284 15.99 8.00 -6.45
CA SER A 284 15.67 9.24 -7.16
C SER A 284 16.85 9.78 -7.96
N ALA A 285 18.07 9.37 -7.61
CA ALA A 285 19.34 9.91 -8.16
C ALA A 285 19.47 11.44 -8.03
N LEU A 286 18.82 12.02 -7.00
CA LEU A 286 18.90 13.44 -6.68
C LEU A 286 20.08 13.72 -5.73
N PRO A 287 20.58 14.97 -5.70
CA PRO A 287 21.62 15.39 -4.75
C PRO A 287 21.11 15.37 -3.31
N SER A 288 21.99 15.60 -2.36
CA SER A 288 21.58 15.83 -0.95
C SER A 288 20.66 17.04 -0.85
N SER A 289 19.82 17.05 0.19
CA SER A 289 18.97 18.22 0.46
C SER A 289 19.83 19.44 0.83
N TYR A 290 19.41 20.59 0.38
CA TYR A 290 19.98 21.88 0.79
C TYR A 290 19.05 22.54 1.82
N ILE A 291 19.62 22.94 2.95
CA ILE A 291 18.91 23.66 4.02
C ILE A 291 19.62 24.99 4.18
N ASP A 292 18.90 26.07 3.92
CA ASP A 292 19.43 27.43 4.03
C ASP A 292 19.71 27.81 5.48
N GLU A 293 20.60 28.77 5.71
CA GLU A 293 21.01 29.20 7.06
C GLU A 293 19.86 29.85 7.87
N ASP A 294 18.89 30.47 7.20
CA ASP A 294 17.70 31.07 7.80
C ASP A 294 16.51 30.12 7.90
N ALA A 295 16.60 28.92 7.30
CA ALA A 295 15.53 27.91 7.33
C ALA A 295 15.32 27.34 8.74
N LYS A 296 14.06 27.00 9.06
CA LYS A 296 13.70 26.44 10.37
C LYS A 296 12.95 25.12 10.20
N ILE A 297 13.56 24.02 10.67
CA ILE A 297 12.98 22.68 10.56
C ILE A 297 12.74 22.09 11.95
N TYR A 298 11.50 21.67 12.22
CA TYR A 298 11.08 21.09 13.49
C TYR A 298 10.34 19.79 13.28
N ASN A 299 10.81 18.70 13.89
CA ASN A 299 10.14 17.37 13.89
C ASN A 299 9.59 16.97 12.52
N SER A 300 10.40 16.99 11.49
CA SER A 300 10.00 16.79 10.09
C SER A 300 10.97 15.89 9.36
N PHE A 301 10.49 15.22 8.30
CA PHE A 301 11.35 14.57 7.32
C PHE A 301 11.58 15.50 6.14
N VAL A 302 12.82 15.55 5.64
CA VAL A 302 13.20 16.22 4.40
C VAL A 302 14.03 15.25 3.58
N ALA A 303 13.48 14.82 2.45
CA ALA A 303 14.11 13.84 1.58
C ALA A 303 15.10 14.50 0.60
N GLU A 304 15.95 13.67 0.00
CA GLU A 304 16.99 14.07 -0.95
C GLU A 304 16.48 14.95 -2.10
N GLY A 305 17.33 15.84 -2.59
CA GLY A 305 17.02 16.78 -3.68
C GLY A 305 16.12 17.93 -3.28
N SER A 306 15.73 18.06 -2.02
CA SER A 306 14.87 19.15 -1.57
C SER A 306 15.68 20.38 -1.18
N GLU A 307 15.17 21.57 -1.46
CA GLU A 307 15.72 22.86 -1.09
C GLU A 307 14.79 23.58 -0.12
N VAL A 308 15.26 23.92 1.08
CA VAL A 308 14.43 24.54 2.11
C VAL A 308 15.02 25.89 2.53
N TYR A 309 14.28 26.95 2.21
CA TYR A 309 14.58 28.34 2.59
C TYR A 309 13.59 28.88 3.62
N GLY A 310 12.47 28.19 3.85
CA GLY A 310 11.38 28.58 4.74
C GLY A 310 11.32 27.81 6.05
N THR A 311 10.13 27.78 6.64
CA THR A 311 9.86 27.06 7.89
C THR A 311 9.07 25.79 7.64
N VAL A 312 9.55 24.65 8.16
CA VAL A 312 8.88 23.34 8.10
C VAL A 312 8.67 22.80 9.50
N ARG A 313 7.43 22.49 9.86
CA ARG A 313 7.05 21.97 11.17
C ARG A 313 6.16 20.75 11.04
N HIS A 314 6.51 19.68 11.77
CA HIS A 314 5.71 18.45 11.85
C HIS A 314 5.16 18.00 10.49
N SER A 315 6.06 17.89 9.51
CA SER A 315 5.71 17.66 8.12
C SER A 315 6.64 16.67 7.44
N VAL A 316 6.15 16.04 6.37
CA VAL A 316 6.93 15.12 5.53
C VAL A 316 7.16 15.80 4.19
N ILE A 317 8.42 16.18 3.90
CA ILE A 317 8.83 16.75 2.63
C ILE A 317 9.49 15.65 1.79
N SER A 318 8.88 15.34 0.65
CA SER A 318 9.36 14.29 -0.24
C SER A 318 10.53 14.77 -1.11
N VAL A 319 11.04 13.85 -1.93
CA VAL A 319 12.20 14.09 -2.81
C VAL A 319 11.95 15.25 -3.77
N GLY A 320 12.98 16.10 -3.98
CA GLY A 320 13.00 17.14 -5.00
C GLY A 320 12.01 18.28 -4.79
N CYS A 321 11.61 18.59 -3.55
CA CYS A 321 10.70 19.68 -3.23
C CYS A 321 11.47 20.99 -3.00
N THR A 322 10.83 22.13 -3.29
CA THR A 322 11.35 23.47 -2.97
C THR A 322 10.41 24.19 -2.01
N ILE A 323 10.95 24.69 -0.89
CA ILE A 323 10.23 25.49 0.09
C ILE A 323 10.85 26.89 0.11
N GLY A 324 10.18 27.87 -0.47
CA GLY A 324 10.67 29.23 -0.67
C GLY A 324 10.85 30.05 0.61
N GLU A 325 11.53 31.18 0.49
CA GLU A 325 11.78 32.13 1.60
C GLU A 325 10.47 32.62 2.24
N GLY A 326 10.42 32.63 3.57
CA GLY A 326 9.24 33.05 4.32
C GLY A 326 8.02 32.11 4.18
N ALA A 327 8.11 31.05 3.41
CA ALA A 327 7.06 30.05 3.36
C ALA A 327 6.96 29.24 4.66
N LEU A 328 5.74 28.82 5.00
CA LEU A 328 5.45 27.96 6.16
C LEU A 328 4.75 26.70 5.73
N VAL A 329 5.33 25.54 6.08
CA VAL A 329 4.71 24.22 5.93
C VAL A 329 4.54 23.62 7.31
N GLU A 330 3.28 23.30 7.68
CA GLU A 330 2.94 22.81 9.02
C GLU A 330 1.91 21.66 8.92
N ASP A 331 2.11 20.60 9.72
CA ASP A 331 1.22 19.42 9.77
C ASP A 331 0.85 18.87 8.37
N SER A 332 1.79 18.81 7.44
CA SER A 332 1.50 18.58 6.03
C SER A 332 2.38 17.51 5.40
N VAL A 333 1.85 16.87 4.37
CA VAL A 333 2.56 15.92 3.50
C VAL A 333 2.79 16.58 2.15
N VAL A 334 4.04 16.80 1.79
CA VAL A 334 4.46 17.40 0.52
C VAL A 334 5.05 16.30 -0.35
N MET A 335 4.33 15.92 -1.42
CA MET A 335 4.72 14.83 -2.31
C MET A 335 5.86 15.24 -3.26
N PRO A 336 6.48 14.29 -3.99
CA PRO A 336 7.66 14.57 -4.81
C PRO A 336 7.50 15.73 -5.80
N GLY A 337 8.55 16.55 -5.94
CA GLY A 337 8.63 17.60 -6.94
C GLY A 337 7.72 18.81 -6.70
N VAL A 338 7.14 18.96 -5.54
CA VAL A 338 6.28 20.11 -5.19
C VAL A 338 7.13 21.35 -5.00
N VAL A 339 6.65 22.47 -5.54
CA VAL A 339 7.22 23.80 -5.32
C VAL A 339 6.27 24.62 -4.45
N ILE A 340 6.76 25.16 -3.34
CA ILE A 340 6.07 26.10 -2.47
C ILE A 340 6.83 27.41 -2.53
N GLU A 341 6.26 28.43 -3.19
CA GLU A 341 6.93 29.69 -3.44
C GLU A 341 7.00 30.57 -2.18
N SER A 342 7.78 31.64 -2.27
CA SER A 342 8.04 32.57 -1.15
C SER A 342 6.75 33.11 -0.54
N GLY A 343 6.69 33.10 0.80
CA GLY A 343 5.56 33.62 1.58
C GLY A 343 4.31 32.76 1.57
N ALA A 344 4.28 31.65 0.85
CA ALA A 344 3.13 30.74 0.83
C ALA A 344 2.96 30.00 2.17
N ILE A 345 1.72 29.69 2.54
CA ILE A 345 1.38 29.01 3.80
C ILE A 345 0.63 27.72 3.48
N VAL A 346 1.16 26.59 3.96
CA VAL A 346 0.55 25.27 3.81
C VAL A 346 0.35 24.68 5.20
N ARG A 347 -0.91 24.40 5.56
CA ARG A 347 -1.26 23.83 6.86
C ARG A 347 -2.28 22.72 6.72
N HIS A 348 -1.98 21.61 7.37
CA HIS A 348 -2.86 20.44 7.45
C HIS A 348 -3.36 20.00 6.06
N ALA A 349 -2.39 19.72 5.18
CA ALA A 349 -2.64 19.46 3.77
C ALA A 349 -1.83 18.27 3.25
N ILE A 350 -2.27 17.72 2.11
CA ILE A 350 -1.49 16.82 1.27
C ILE A 350 -1.34 17.51 -0.10
N LEU A 351 -0.10 17.83 -0.46
CA LEU A 351 0.21 18.39 -1.77
C LEU A 351 0.62 17.26 -2.72
N GLY A 352 -0.13 17.08 -3.81
CA GLY A 352 0.12 16.05 -4.82
C GLY A 352 1.43 16.28 -5.60
N GLU A 353 1.95 15.22 -6.22
CA GLU A 353 3.22 15.24 -6.96
C GLU A 353 3.27 16.40 -7.99
N ASN A 354 4.38 17.11 -8.05
CA ASN A 354 4.64 18.22 -8.99
C ASN A 354 3.59 19.35 -8.93
N SER A 355 2.85 19.50 -7.83
CA SER A 355 1.98 20.67 -7.66
C SER A 355 2.78 21.91 -7.30
N ASN A 356 2.23 23.08 -7.62
CA ASN A 356 2.83 24.37 -7.30
C ASN A 356 1.89 25.19 -6.40
N VAL A 357 2.40 25.69 -5.27
CA VAL A 357 1.74 26.67 -4.42
C VAL A 357 2.44 27.99 -4.64
N CYS A 358 1.83 28.87 -5.42
CA CYS A 358 2.42 30.13 -5.84
C CYS A 358 2.59 31.11 -4.66
N ARG A 359 3.28 32.22 -4.93
CA ARG A 359 3.66 33.25 -3.92
C ARG A 359 2.46 33.71 -3.10
N ASN A 360 2.64 33.74 -1.77
CA ASN A 360 1.64 34.18 -0.79
C ASN A 360 0.29 33.41 -0.83
N ALA A 361 0.19 32.31 -1.58
CA ALA A 361 -1.00 31.47 -1.54
C ALA A 361 -1.12 30.74 -0.20
N VAL A 362 -2.35 30.44 0.20
CA VAL A 362 -2.65 29.74 1.44
C VAL A 362 -3.39 28.44 1.12
N VAL A 363 -2.87 27.31 1.60
CA VAL A 363 -3.51 26.00 1.50
C VAL A 363 -3.85 25.48 2.88
N GLY A 364 -5.13 25.18 3.09
CA GLY A 364 -5.64 24.65 4.36
C GLY A 364 -5.76 25.72 5.46
N GLY A 365 -5.70 25.31 6.71
CA GLY A 365 -5.90 26.21 7.84
C GLY A 365 -5.32 25.72 9.15
N ALA A 366 -5.16 26.65 10.09
CA ALA A 366 -4.82 26.32 11.46
C ALA A 366 -6.06 25.82 12.22
N TYR A 367 -5.86 24.86 13.11
CA TYR A 367 -6.91 24.30 13.95
C TYR A 367 -6.58 24.49 15.43
N GLY A 368 -7.59 24.90 16.20
CA GLY A 368 -7.55 24.94 17.65
C GLY A 368 -7.79 23.56 18.29
N PRO A 369 -7.57 23.46 19.61
CA PRO A 369 -7.93 22.27 20.36
C PRO A 369 -9.43 21.97 20.25
N GLY A 370 -9.78 20.76 19.77
CA GLY A 370 -11.16 20.32 19.61
C GLY A 370 -11.80 20.61 18.25
N ASP A 371 -11.13 21.31 17.36
CA ASP A 371 -11.64 21.53 16.00
C ASP A 371 -11.62 20.22 15.19
N LYS A 372 -12.67 20.03 14.37
CA LYS A 372 -12.68 18.94 13.40
C LYS A 372 -11.74 19.29 12.24
N LYS A 373 -10.56 18.71 12.27
CA LYS A 373 -9.54 18.90 11.23
C LYS A 373 -10.06 18.40 9.87
N LYS A 374 -9.82 19.18 8.82
CA LYS A 374 -10.12 18.83 7.43
C LYS A 374 -8.85 19.01 6.62
N ILE A 375 -8.44 17.96 5.92
CA ILE A 375 -7.21 17.96 5.13
C ILE A 375 -7.50 18.54 3.75
N SER A 376 -6.78 19.59 3.37
CA SER A 376 -6.83 20.13 2.00
C SER A 376 -5.89 19.34 1.10
N VAL A 377 -6.29 19.12 -0.15
CA VAL A 377 -5.53 18.26 -1.06
C VAL A 377 -5.38 18.90 -2.43
N THR A 378 -4.16 18.90 -2.97
CA THR A 378 -3.94 19.20 -4.38
C THR A 378 -3.71 17.93 -5.17
N SER A 379 -4.23 17.86 -6.40
CA SER A 379 -3.94 16.75 -7.32
C SER A 379 -2.52 16.87 -7.90
N LYS A 380 -2.09 15.82 -8.61
CA LYS A 380 -0.80 15.83 -9.33
C LYS A 380 -0.75 16.94 -10.39
N GLY A 381 0.24 17.82 -10.26
CA GLY A 381 0.47 18.94 -11.17
C GLY A 381 -0.50 20.12 -11.01
N ALA A 382 -1.28 20.14 -9.93
CA ALA A 382 -2.18 21.27 -9.65
C ALA A 382 -1.40 22.54 -9.32
N VAL A 383 -2.00 23.70 -9.62
CA VAL A 383 -1.45 25.01 -9.30
C VAL A 383 -2.44 25.77 -8.41
N VAL A 384 -1.94 26.23 -7.26
CA VAL A 384 -2.66 27.17 -6.41
C VAL A 384 -2.12 28.56 -6.73
N ASP A 385 -2.93 29.39 -7.36
CA ASP A 385 -2.52 30.69 -7.89
C ASP A 385 -2.06 31.66 -6.81
N GLU A 386 -1.27 32.66 -7.22
CA GLU A 386 -0.70 33.68 -6.34
C GLU A 386 -1.79 34.43 -5.56
N ASN A 387 -1.55 34.65 -4.25
CA ASN A 387 -2.47 35.35 -3.33
C ASN A 387 -3.86 34.70 -3.19
N THR A 388 -4.02 33.44 -3.57
CA THR A 388 -5.30 32.71 -3.42
C THR A 388 -5.35 31.86 -2.17
N VAL A 389 -6.54 31.43 -1.79
CA VAL A 389 -6.77 30.57 -0.61
C VAL A 389 -7.51 29.31 -1.03
N LEU A 390 -6.88 28.16 -0.86
CA LEU A 390 -7.55 26.85 -0.86
C LEU A 390 -8.00 26.54 0.56
N ALA A 391 -9.31 26.61 0.81
CA ALA A 391 -9.85 26.53 2.15
C ALA A 391 -9.67 25.12 2.79
N PRO A 392 -9.78 25.01 4.14
CA PRO A 392 -9.68 23.73 4.84
C PRO A 392 -10.65 22.66 4.32
N GLY A 393 -10.10 21.56 3.82
CA GLY A 393 -10.86 20.43 3.27
C GLY A 393 -11.19 20.54 1.78
N ASP A 394 -10.81 21.61 1.13
CA ASP A 394 -10.96 21.75 -0.32
C ASP A 394 -9.94 20.88 -1.07
N MET A 395 -10.31 20.47 -2.28
CA MET A 395 -9.50 19.60 -3.15
C MET A 395 -9.53 20.14 -4.58
N ILE A 396 -8.37 20.23 -5.21
CA ILE A 396 -8.20 20.70 -6.60
C ILE A 396 -7.36 19.74 -7.42
#